data_bbc9b63773294d7f63822eacf9f25f84
#
_entry.id   bbc9b63773294d7f63822eacf9f25f84
#
_cell.length_a   1.000
_cell.length_b   1.000
_cell.length_c   1.000
_cell.angle_alpha   90.00
_cell.angle_beta   90.00
_cell.angle_gamma   90.00
#
_symmetry.space_group_name_H-M   'P 1'
#
loop_
_entity.id
_entity.type
_entity.pdbx_description
1 polymer ?
#
loop_
_entity_poly.entity_id
_entity_poly.type
_entity_poly.pdbx_seq_one_letter_code
_entity_poly.pdbx_strand_id
1 'polypeptide(L)' 'MALIAILSVESIETHIAKDREELAKAQASGDEAKARHYATELEGLETYQRHNPGEHKDPTSLEVHCDLNPDAPECRVYDD' A
#
# COMPACT_ATOMS: atom_id res chain seq x y z
N MET A 1 -3.04 24.85 14.45
CA MET A 1 -2.93 24.66 14.12
C MET A 1 -2.75 24.05 13.36
N ALA A 2 -2.46 23.86 13.00
CA ALA A 2 -2.20 23.46 12.30
C ALA A 2 -2.33 22.60 11.81
N LEU A 3 -2.23 22.20 11.60
CA LEU A 3 -2.16 21.51 11.07
C LEU A 3 -2.47 20.93 10.35
N ILE A 4 -2.59 20.78 10.06
CA ILE A 4 -3.03 20.35 9.41
C ILE A 4 -2.89 19.82 8.42
N ALA A 5 -2.63 20.04 8.08
CA ALA A 5 -2.35 19.83 6.95
C ALA A 5 -1.84 18.68 6.65
N ILE A 6 -1.33 18.62 7.01
CA ILE A 6 -0.76 17.64 6.92
C ILE A 6 -1.38 16.58 6.53
N LEU A 7 -1.93 16.69 6.75
CA LEU A 7 -2.56 15.83 6.60
C LEU A 7 -2.82 15.29 5.47
N SER A 8 -2.79 15.61 4.80
CA SER A 8 -3.21 15.13 3.58
C SER A 8 -2.29 14.16 2.96
N VAL A 9 -1.05 14.17 3.27
CA VAL A 9 -0.11 13.27 2.64
C VAL A 9 0.22 12.14 3.58
N GLU A 10 -0.12 10.95 3.17
CA GLU A 10 0.19 9.77 3.95
C GLU A 10 1.40 9.11 3.33
N SER A 11 2.35 8.71 4.15
CA SER A 11 3.53 8.02 3.64
C SER A 11 3.24 6.54 3.52
N ILE A 12 4.07 5.86 2.72
CA ILE A 12 3.92 4.42 2.60
C ILE A 12 4.16 3.75 3.95
N GLU A 13 5.05 4.29 4.76
CA GLU A 13 5.31 3.74 6.08
C GLU A 13 4.07 3.82 6.97
N THR A 14 3.35 4.94 6.90
CA THR A 14 2.14 5.09 7.67
C THR A 14 1.06 4.12 7.20
N HIS A 15 0.95 3.96 5.89
CA HIS A 15 -0.03 3.04 5.33
C HIS A 15 0.27 1.61 5.77
N ILE A 16 1.54 1.22 5.73
CA ILE A 16 1.93 -0.12 6.18
C ILE A 16 1.59 -0.31 7.65
N ALA A 17 1.87 0.69 8.48
CA ALA A 17 1.56 0.58 9.90
C ALA A 17 0.07 0.42 10.15
N LYS A 18 -0.75 1.18 9.43
CA LYS A 18 -2.19 1.07 9.55
C LYS A 18 -2.69 -0.29 9.11
N ASP A 19 -2.15 -0.80 8.02
CA ASP A 19 -2.58 -2.09 7.53
C ASP A 19 -2.21 -3.21 8.49
N ARG A 20 -1.05 -3.10 9.12
CA ARG A 20 -0.68 -4.10 10.13
C ARG A 20 -1.65 -4.09 11.30
N GLU A 21 -2.06 -2.90 11.71
CA GLU A 21 -3.01 -2.77 12.80
C GLU A 21 -4.37 -3.34 12.41
N GLU A 22 -4.84 -3.04 11.21
CA GLU A 22 -6.10 -3.56 10.75
C GLU A 22 -6.06 -5.07 10.57
N LEU A 23 -4.92 -5.60 10.11
CA LEU A 23 -4.76 -7.03 9.99
C LEU A 23 -4.87 -7.70 11.36
N ALA A 24 -4.20 -7.14 12.35
CA ALA A 24 -4.26 -7.70 13.69
C ALA A 24 -5.69 -7.68 14.23
N LYS A 25 -6.42 -6.60 13.98
CA LYS A 25 -7.81 -6.51 14.41
C LYS A 25 -8.68 -7.55 13.73
N ALA A 26 -8.47 -7.73 12.43
CA ALA A 26 -9.26 -8.71 11.68
C ALA A 26 -8.97 -10.12 12.17
N GLN A 27 -7.71 -10.41 12.45
CA GLN A 27 -7.36 -11.73 12.98
C GLN A 27 -7.97 -11.96 14.35
N ALA A 28 -7.94 -10.93 15.19
CA ALA A 28 -8.50 -11.06 16.53
C ALA A 28 -10.02 -11.27 16.51
N SER A 29 -10.69 -10.68 15.52
CA SER A 29 -12.14 -10.81 15.41
C SER A 29 -12.58 -12.01 14.58
N GLY A 30 -11.64 -12.71 13.99
CA GLY A 30 -11.98 -13.88 13.18
C GLY A 30 -12.49 -13.55 11.79
N ASP A 31 -12.27 -12.32 11.34
CA ASP A 31 -12.73 -11.90 10.01
C ASP A 31 -11.67 -12.28 8.97
N GLU A 32 -11.81 -13.49 8.46
CA GLU A 32 -10.79 -14.04 7.56
C GLU A 32 -10.69 -13.29 6.24
N ALA A 33 -11.81 -12.83 5.71
CA ALA A 33 -11.80 -12.11 4.44
C ALA A 33 -11.03 -10.80 4.58
N LYS A 34 -11.30 -10.08 5.67
CA LYS A 34 -10.62 -8.81 5.91
C LYS A 34 -9.14 -9.05 6.21
N ALA A 35 -8.84 -10.10 6.98
CA ALA A 35 -7.45 -10.41 7.28
C ALA A 35 -6.68 -10.71 6.00
N ARG A 36 -7.29 -11.46 5.09
CA ARG A 36 -6.64 -11.78 3.82
C ARG A 36 -6.44 -10.53 2.97
N HIS A 37 -7.42 -9.65 2.98
CA HIS A 37 -7.33 -8.40 2.24
C HIS A 37 -6.12 -7.57 2.72
N TYR A 38 -6.00 -7.39 4.03
CA TYR A 38 -4.91 -6.57 4.55
C TYR A 38 -3.57 -7.27 4.42
N ALA A 39 -3.54 -8.60 4.53
CA ALA A 39 -2.29 -9.32 4.34
C ALA A 39 -1.78 -9.16 2.92
N THR A 40 -2.68 -9.25 1.95
CA THR A 40 -2.30 -9.07 0.55
C THR A 40 -1.85 -7.65 0.29
N GLU A 41 -2.56 -6.68 0.83
CA GLU A 41 -2.17 -5.28 0.64
C GLU A 41 -0.82 -4.99 1.27
N LEU A 42 -0.59 -5.53 2.46
CA LEU A 42 0.69 -5.35 3.12
C LEU A 42 1.83 -5.92 2.31
N GLU A 43 1.62 -7.11 1.77
CA GLU A 43 2.66 -7.73 0.96
C GLU A 43 3.00 -6.86 -0.24
N GLY A 44 1.98 -6.30 -0.90
CA GLY A 44 2.21 -5.43 -2.03
C GLY A 44 2.95 -4.16 -1.63
N LEU A 45 2.55 -3.55 -0.53
CA LEU A 45 3.19 -2.32 -0.07
C LEU A 45 4.65 -2.57 0.33
N GLU A 46 4.89 -3.66 1.03
CA GLU A 46 6.25 -3.96 1.46
C GLU A 46 7.16 -4.28 0.27
N THR A 47 6.61 -4.98 -0.72
CA THR A 47 7.36 -5.26 -1.92
C THR A 47 7.67 -3.99 -2.68
N TYR A 48 6.67 -3.11 -2.80
CA TYR A 48 6.87 -1.82 -3.44
C TYR A 48 7.96 -1.02 -2.73
N GLN A 49 7.94 -1.04 -1.40
CA GLN A 49 8.93 -0.32 -0.62
C GLN A 49 10.33 -0.86 -0.87
N ARG A 50 10.46 -2.17 -0.98
CA ARG A 50 11.77 -2.78 -1.27
C ARG A 50 12.26 -2.41 -2.65
N HIS A 51 11.36 -2.33 -3.62
CA HIS A 51 11.73 -1.98 -4.99
C HIS A 51 12.02 -0.50 -5.14
N ASN A 52 11.49 0.31 -4.23
CA ASN A 52 11.62 1.77 -4.32
C ASN A 52 12.06 2.33 -2.97
N PRO A 53 13.26 1.99 -2.50
CA PRO A 53 13.66 2.31 -1.13
C PRO A 53 13.73 3.79 -0.82
N GLY A 54 13.89 4.64 -1.83
CA GLY A 54 13.93 6.07 -1.59
C GLY A 54 12.57 6.73 -1.62
N GLU A 55 11.53 5.98 -1.92
CA GLU A 55 10.20 6.52 -2.08
C GLU A 55 9.44 6.47 -0.77
N HIS A 56 8.94 7.61 -0.33
CA HIS A 56 8.16 7.65 0.92
C HIS A 56 6.71 7.97 0.68
N LYS A 57 6.35 8.36 -0.55
CA LYS A 57 4.98 8.66 -0.87
C LYS A 57 4.16 7.37 -0.91
N ASP A 58 2.93 7.46 -0.41
CA ASP A 58 2.04 6.31 -0.44
C ASP A 58 1.65 6.01 -1.88
N PRO A 59 1.98 4.82 -2.40
CA PRO A 59 1.65 4.52 -3.79
C PRO A 59 0.17 4.26 -3.96
N THR A 60 -0.32 4.52 -5.17
CA THR A 60 -1.69 4.18 -5.50
C THR A 60 -1.78 2.67 -5.73
N SER A 61 -3.03 2.17 -5.75
CA SER A 61 -3.23 0.76 -6.02
C SER A 61 -2.65 0.36 -7.37
N LEU A 62 -2.78 1.25 -8.36
CA LEU A 62 -2.24 0.96 -9.68
C LEU A 62 -0.72 0.89 -9.65
N GLU A 63 -0.09 1.79 -8.90
CA GLU A 63 1.37 1.79 -8.80
C GLU A 63 1.87 0.48 -8.19
N VAL A 64 1.21 0.01 -7.14
CA VAL A 64 1.58 -1.26 -6.51
C VAL A 64 1.36 -2.41 -7.47
N HIS A 65 0.21 -2.40 -8.15
CA HIS A 65 -0.11 -3.44 -9.11
C HIS A 65 0.94 -3.51 -10.21
N CYS A 66 1.33 -2.34 -10.74
CA CYS A 66 2.30 -2.31 -11.83
C CYS A 66 3.70 -2.69 -11.36
N ASP A 67 4.02 -2.41 -10.11
CA ASP A 67 5.30 -2.84 -9.55
C ASP A 67 5.38 -4.36 -9.53
N LEU A 68 4.28 -5.01 -9.21
CA LEU A 68 4.24 -6.47 -9.14
C LEU A 68 4.03 -7.11 -10.50
N ASN A 69 3.41 -6.38 -11.42
CA ASN A 69 3.06 -6.92 -12.73
C ASN A 69 3.45 -5.93 -13.84
N PRO A 70 4.75 -5.72 -14.04
CA PRO A 70 5.18 -4.68 -14.98
C PRO A 70 4.78 -4.95 -16.42
N ASP A 71 4.46 -6.21 -16.74
CA ASP A 71 4.07 -6.55 -18.11
C ASP A 71 2.58 -6.43 -18.36
N ALA A 72 1.81 -6.11 -17.35
CA ALA A 72 0.35 -5.98 -17.52
C ALA A 72 0.06 -4.85 -18.51
N PRO A 73 -0.96 -5.02 -19.36
CA PRO A 73 -1.26 -4.02 -20.38
C PRO A 73 -1.52 -2.63 -19.81
N GLU A 74 -2.19 -2.55 -18.67
CA GLU A 74 -2.50 -1.26 -18.07
C GLU A 74 -1.27 -0.57 -17.51
N CYS A 75 -0.16 -1.28 -17.42
CA CYS A 75 1.09 -0.72 -16.90
C CYS A 75 2.08 -0.35 -17.99
N ARG A 76 1.72 -0.68 -19.22
CA ARG A 76 2.60 -0.38 -20.32
C ARG A 76 2.17 0.89 -20.95
N VAL A 77 2.34 1.87 -20.38
CA VAL A 77 1.88 3.01 -20.83
C VAL A 77 2.51 3.73 -21.55
N TYR A 78 2.51 4.00 -21.93
CA TYR A 78 2.99 4.66 -22.46
C TYR A 78 3.16 5.70 -22.79
N ASP A 79 3.39 6.10 -22.94
CA ASP A 79 3.53 7.17 -23.08
C ASP A 79 3.71 7.52 -24.09
N ASP A 80 3.69 7.40 -24.57
CA ASP A 80 4.00 7.81 -25.32
C ASP A 80 4.17 8.26 -25.64
#